data_ae3f2ab8760fc6463f3e24a7701f49fb
#
_entry.id   ae3f2ab8760fc6463f3e24a7701f49fb
#
_cell.length_a   1.000
_cell.length_b   1.000
_cell.length_c   1.000
_cell.angle_alpha   90.00
_cell.angle_beta   90.00
_cell.angle_gamma   90.00
#
_symmetry.space_group_name_H-M   'P 1'
#
loop_
_entity.id
_entity.type
_entity.pdbx_description
1 polymer ?
#
loop_
_entity_poly.entity_id
_entity_poly.type
_entity_poly.pdbx_seq_one_letter_code
_entity_poly.pdbx_strand_id
1 'polypeptide(L)'
;MELRYLRSFEAIARCGGFTKAAADLHLAQPVVSAHIKRLEQELGVTLLHRSRKVALSAAGESFLPYVRRTLASLDEGERAVRAFRPVSAGHIRVAATSL
;
A
#
# COMPACT_ATOMS: atom_id res chain seq x y z
N MET A 1 9.61 -1.62 9.55
CA MET A 1 8.74 -1.82 8.36
C MET A 1 7.97 -0.54 8.10
N GLU A 2 8.00 -0.08 6.87
CA GLU A 2 7.36 1.18 6.54
C GLU A 2 6.16 0.94 5.63
N LEU A 3 5.18 1.82 5.77
CA LEU A 3 3.93 1.71 5.01
C LEU A 3 4.16 1.74 3.51
N ARG A 4 5.12 2.54 3.05
CA ARG A 4 5.43 2.62 1.62
C ARG A 4 5.96 1.30 1.07
N TYR A 5 6.60 0.48 1.89
CA TYR A 5 7.03 -0.85 1.46
C TYR A 5 5.81 -1.75 1.25
N LEU A 6 4.83 -1.64 2.15
CA LEU A 6 3.60 -2.43 2.03
C LEU A 6 2.79 -2.01 0.82
N ARG A 7 2.74 -0.71 0.52
CA ARG A 7 2.05 -0.20 -0.66
C ARG A 7 2.71 -0.70 -1.94
N SER A 8 4.03 -0.73 -1.98
CA SER A 8 4.76 -1.27 -3.14
C SER A 8 4.48 -2.74 -3.33
N PHE A 9 4.48 -3.51 -2.25
CA PHE A 9 4.21 -4.93 -2.32
C PHE A 9 2.79 -5.21 -2.83
N GLU A 10 1.81 -4.52 -2.27
CA GLU A 10 0.43 -4.67 -2.70
C GLU A 10 0.24 -4.28 -4.16
N ALA A 11 0.85 -3.18 -4.59
CA ALA A 11 0.74 -2.73 -5.97
C ALA A 11 1.34 -3.74 -6.95
N ILE A 12 2.47 -4.34 -6.61
CA ILE A 12 3.07 -5.37 -7.46
C ILE A 12 2.16 -6.59 -7.56
N ALA A 13 1.58 -7.01 -6.44
CA ALA A 13 0.66 -8.14 -6.43
C ALA A 13 -0.58 -7.86 -7.29
N ARG A 14 -1.11 -6.66 -7.21
CA ARG A 14 -2.31 -6.27 -7.93
C ARG A 14 -2.04 -6.02 -9.41
N CYS A 15 -0.94 -5.36 -9.73
CA CYS A 15 -0.61 -4.97 -11.10
C CYS A 15 0.12 -6.05 -11.89
N GLY A 16 0.73 -7.00 -11.21
CA GLY A 16 1.42 -8.11 -11.86
C GLY A 16 2.85 -7.84 -12.27
N GLY A 17 3.44 -6.73 -11.81
CA GLY A 17 4.84 -6.45 -12.12
C GLY A 17 5.32 -5.15 -11.52
N PHE A 18 6.64 -4.98 -11.53
CA PHE A 18 7.30 -3.80 -10.93
C PHE A 18 7.04 -2.53 -11.72
N THR A 19 7.09 -2.62 -13.05
CA THR A 19 6.90 -1.43 -13.90
C THR A 19 5.49 -0.87 -13.77
N LYS A 20 4.50 -1.74 -13.82
CA LYS A 20 3.10 -1.33 -13.68
C LYS A 20 2.81 -0.80 -12.29
N ALA A 21 3.37 -1.43 -11.26
CA ALA A 21 3.21 -0.98 -9.89
C ALA A 21 3.82 0.41 -9.70
N ALA A 22 5.02 0.63 -10.25
CA ALA A 22 5.68 1.93 -10.17
C ALA A 22 4.84 3.01 -10.82
N ALA A 23 4.27 2.73 -11.99
CA ALA A 23 3.40 3.69 -12.67
C ALA A 23 2.16 3.99 -11.83
N ASP A 24 1.55 2.96 -11.25
CA ASP A 24 0.37 3.12 -10.39
C ASP A 24 0.66 3.98 -9.16
N LEU A 25 1.86 3.84 -8.59
CA LEU A 25 2.25 4.56 -7.39
C LEU A 25 2.92 5.91 -7.68
N HIS A 26 3.12 6.23 -8.96
CA HIS A 26 3.84 7.45 -9.38
C HIS A 26 5.26 7.48 -8.83
N LEU A 27 5.93 6.32 -8.87
CA LEU A 27 7.31 6.17 -8.40
C LEU A 27 8.17 5.62 -9.54
N ALA A 28 9.48 5.85 -9.43
CA ALA A 28 10.43 5.20 -10.32
C ALA A 28 10.53 3.72 -9.96
N GLN A 29 10.69 2.87 -10.96
CA GLN A 29 10.75 1.43 -10.75
C GLN A 29 11.87 1.02 -9.76
N PRO A 30 13.07 1.64 -9.80
CA PRO A 30 14.09 1.30 -8.81
C PRO A 30 13.69 1.57 -7.36
N VAL A 31 12.82 2.55 -7.13
CA VAL A 31 12.32 2.86 -5.79
C VAL A 31 11.42 1.73 -5.30
N VAL A 32 10.51 1.28 -6.15
CA VAL A 32 9.63 0.15 -5.81
C VAL A 32 10.45 -1.10 -5.54
N SER A 33 11.44 -1.37 -6.38
CA SER A 33 12.33 -2.52 -6.22
C SER A 33 13.08 -2.44 -4.89
N ALA A 34 13.56 -1.27 -4.50
CA ALA A 34 14.25 -1.06 -3.23
C ALA A 34 13.32 -1.29 -2.05
N HIS A 35 12.06 -0.85 -2.14
CA HIS A 35 11.06 -1.10 -1.10
C HIS A 35 10.87 -2.58 -0.85
N ILE A 36 10.77 -3.36 -1.91
CA ILE A 36 10.57 -4.81 -1.78
C ILE A 36 11.79 -5.46 -1.16
N LYS A 37 12.97 -5.05 -1.59
CA LYS A 37 14.20 -5.61 -1.05
C LYS A 37 14.30 -5.37 0.45
N ARG A 38 13.99 -4.16 0.89
CA ARG A 38 14.01 -3.83 2.31
C ARG A 38 12.96 -4.62 3.08
N LEU A 39 11.77 -4.75 2.53
CA LEU A 39 10.71 -5.51 3.18
C LEU A 39 11.11 -6.97 3.35
N GLU A 40 11.65 -7.58 2.31
CA GLU A 40 12.10 -8.97 2.37
C GLU A 40 13.24 -9.14 3.37
N GLN A 41 14.16 -8.17 3.42
CA GLN A 41 15.26 -8.22 4.38
C GLN A 41 14.75 -8.15 5.82
N GLU A 42 13.79 -7.28 6.08
CA GLU A 42 13.24 -7.12 7.42
C GLU A 42 12.47 -8.35 7.87
N LEU A 43 11.75 -8.98 6.96
CA LEU A 43 10.94 -10.15 7.29
C LEU A 43 11.75 -11.45 7.22
N GLY A 44 12.89 -11.41 6.55
CA GLY A 44 13.75 -12.59 6.43
C GLY A 44 13.20 -13.67 5.50
N VAL A 45 12.31 -13.30 4.58
CA VAL A 45 11.72 -14.22 3.61
C VAL A 45 11.62 -13.57 2.25
N THR A 46 11.57 -14.39 1.21
CA THR A 46 11.27 -13.93 -0.14
C THR A 46 9.76 -13.86 -0.30
N LEU A 47 9.26 -12.72 -0.73
CA LEU A 47 7.83 -12.51 -0.96
C LEU A 47 7.45 -12.64 -2.43
N LEU A 48 8.40 -12.38 -3.33
CA LEU A 48 8.17 -12.38 -4.76
C LEU A 48 9.23 -13.20 -5.47
N HIS A 49 8.80 -14.02 -6.41
CA HIS A 49 9.71 -14.70 -7.34
C HIS A 49 9.82 -13.84 -8.59
N ARG A 50 11.06 -13.49 -8.95
CA ARG A 50 11.34 -12.55 -10.04
C ARG A 50 11.90 -13.27 -11.26
N SER A 51 11.15 -14.20 -11.79
CA SER A 51 11.52 -14.83 -13.05
C SER A 51 10.91 -14.05 -14.20
N ARG A 52 10.56 -14.69 -15.30
CA ARG A 52 9.94 -13.99 -16.43
C ARG A 52 8.68 -13.24 -16.04
N LYS A 53 7.92 -13.80 -15.12
CA LYS A 53 6.69 -13.24 -14.64
C LYS A 53 6.78 -13.16 -13.14
N VAL A 54 6.48 -11.99 -12.59
CA VAL A 54 6.50 -11.82 -11.14
C VAL A 54 5.34 -12.61 -10.55
N ALA A 55 5.65 -13.41 -9.54
CA ALA A 55 4.66 -14.21 -8.84
C ALA A 55 4.94 -14.13 -7.34
N LEU A 56 3.89 -14.22 -6.54
CA LEU A 56 4.03 -14.27 -5.10
C LEU A 56 4.62 -15.62 -4.69
N SER A 57 5.54 -15.59 -3.72
CA SER A 57 5.96 -16.80 -3.04
C SER A 57 4.84 -17.26 -2.12
N ALA A 58 4.99 -18.44 -1.51
CA ALA A 58 4.04 -18.89 -0.50
C ALA A 58 3.97 -17.89 0.66
N ALA A 59 5.12 -17.36 1.07
CA ALA A 59 5.16 -16.33 2.11
C ALA A 59 4.45 -15.06 1.66
N GLY A 60 4.63 -14.65 0.40
CA GLY A 60 3.96 -13.49 -0.15
C GLY A 60 2.44 -13.66 -0.17
N GLU A 61 1.98 -14.84 -0.56
CA GLU A 61 0.54 -15.12 -0.56
C GLU A 61 -0.04 -15.11 0.85
N SER A 62 0.72 -15.59 1.81
CA SER A 62 0.31 -15.57 3.21
C SER A 62 0.26 -14.14 3.77
N PHE A 63 1.19 -13.31 3.36
CA PHE A 63 1.32 -11.95 3.89
C PHE A 63 0.33 -10.97 3.26
N LEU A 64 -0.01 -11.16 1.99
CA LEU A 64 -0.81 -10.20 1.23
C LEU A 64 -2.15 -9.85 1.86
N PRO A 65 -2.94 -10.81 2.37
CA PRO A 65 -4.21 -10.45 3.00
C PRO A 65 -4.05 -9.50 4.20
N TYR A 66 -2.99 -9.69 4.98
CA TYR A 66 -2.72 -8.80 6.11
C TYR A 66 -2.34 -7.41 5.65
N VAL A 67 -1.52 -7.33 4.59
CA VAL A 67 -1.15 -6.05 4.01
C VAL A 67 -2.39 -5.31 3.51
N ARG A 68 -3.26 -6.00 2.78
CA ARG A 68 -4.48 -5.40 2.26
C ARG A 68 -5.39 -4.89 3.36
N ARG A 69 -5.56 -5.66 4.43
CA ARG A 69 -6.37 -5.22 5.57
C ARG A 69 -5.77 -4.02 6.27
N THR A 70 -4.45 -4.02 6.42
CA THR A 70 -3.74 -2.91 7.05
C THR A 70 -3.92 -1.62 6.25
N LEU A 71 -3.71 -1.69 4.94
CA LEU A 71 -3.85 -0.52 4.08
C LEU A 71 -5.30 -0.04 4.03
N ALA A 72 -6.25 -0.95 3.97
CA ALA A 72 -7.67 -0.59 3.98
C ALA A 72 -8.07 0.06 5.29
N SER A 73 -7.60 -0.47 6.40
CA SER A 73 -7.88 0.10 7.72
C SER A 73 -7.33 1.52 7.83
N LEU A 74 -6.12 1.73 7.35
CA LEU A 74 -5.53 3.06 7.38
C LEU A 74 -6.30 4.03 6.50
N ASP A 75 -6.70 3.60 5.30
CA ASP A 75 -7.50 4.44 4.41
C ASP A 75 -8.83 4.83 5.07
N GLU A 76 -9.47 3.90 5.75
CA GLU A 76 -10.69 4.19 6.49
C GLU A 76 -10.45 5.21 7.60
N GLY A 77 -9.34 5.03 8.34
CA GLY A 77 -8.98 5.96 9.40
C GLY A 77 -8.70 7.36 8.88
N GLU A 78 -8.00 7.45 7.75
CA GLU A 78 -7.74 8.73 7.11
C GLU A 78 -9.04 9.43 6.71
N ARG A 79 -9.99 8.68 6.15
CA ARG A 79 -11.29 9.25 5.78
C ARG A 79 -12.05 9.74 7.00
N ALA A 80 -12.00 8.97 8.08
CA ALA A 80 -12.68 9.36 9.31
C ALA A 80 -12.11 10.66 9.87
N VAL A 81 -10.79 10.80 9.84
CA VAL A 81 -10.13 12.00 10.37
C VAL A 81 -10.39 13.21 9.47
N ARG A 82 -10.43 13.00 8.16
CA ARG A 82 -10.70 14.10 7.22
C ARG A 82 -12.06 14.74 7.43
N ALA A 83 -13.00 14.02 8.01
CA ALA A 83 -14.31 14.59 8.33
C ALA A 83 -14.21 15.74 9.33
N PHE A 84 -13.11 15.86 10.05
CA PHE A 84 -12.89 16.93 11.01
C PHE A 84 -12.10 18.10 10.43
N ARG A 85 -11.85 18.12 9.13
CA ARG A 85 -11.13 19.24 8.52
C ARG A 85 -11.93 20.54 8.70
N PRO A 86 -11.24 21.68 8.87
CA PRO A 86 -11.93 22.97 8.87
C PRO A 86 -12.70 23.15 7.59
N VAL A 87 -13.89 23.72 7.72
CA VAL A 87 -14.75 23.95 6.57
C VAL A 87 -14.26 25.17 5.81
N SER A 88 -14.17 25.03 4.48
CA SER A 88 -13.99 26.19 3.63
C SER A 88 -15.29 26.97 3.58
N ALA A 89 -15.19 28.23 3.14
CA ALA A 89 -16.38 29.08 3.05
C ALA A 89 -17.48 28.36 2.27
N GLY A 90 -18.67 28.30 2.85
CA GLY A 90 -19.83 27.72 2.21
C GLY A 90 -20.00 26.22 2.38
N HIS A 91 -19.09 25.55 3.00
CA HIS A 91 -19.22 24.12 3.23
C HIS A 91 -19.78 23.82 4.61
N ILE A 92 -20.53 22.73 4.69
CA ILE A 92 -21.09 22.29 5.95
C ILE A 92 -20.32 21.06 6.41
N ARG A 93 -19.97 21.07 7.69
CA ARG A 93 -19.24 19.99 8.33
C ARG A 93 -20.21 18.92 8.81
N VAL A 94 -20.51 18.00 7.95
CA VAL A 94 -21.46 16.94 8.27
C VAL A 94 -21.04 16.16 9.51
N ALA A 95 -19.78 15.79 9.57
CA ALA A 95 -19.29 15.03 10.71
C ALA A 95 -19.42 15.79 12.02
N ALA A 96 -19.25 17.10 11.99
CA ALA A 96 -19.37 17.91 13.19
C ALA A 96 -20.82 17.99 13.67
N THR A 97 -21.78 17.80 12.79
CA THR A 97 -23.18 17.91 13.15
C THR A 97 -23.78 16.58 13.56
N SER A 98 -23.06 15.51 13.46
CA SER A 98 -23.55 14.18 13.77
C SER A 98 -23.56 13.87 15.25
N LEU A 99 -23.36 14.82 16.07
CA LEU A 99 -23.32 14.65 17.53
C LEU A 99 -24.71 14.47 18.15
#